data_e5f5a532814ef1a781a415b9c77660bd
#
_entry.id   e5f5a532814ef1a781a415b9c77660bd
#
_cell.length_a   1.000
_cell.length_b   1.000
_cell.length_c   1.000
_cell.angle_alpha   90.00
_cell.angle_beta   90.00
_cell.angle_gamma   90.00
#
_symmetry.space_group_name_H-M   'P 1'
#
loop_
_entity.id
_entity.type
_entity.pdbx_description
1 polymer ?
#
loop_
_entity_poly.entity_id
_entity_poly.type
_entity_poly.pdbx_seq_one_letter_code
_entity_poly.pdbx_strand_id
1 'polypeptide(L)'
;MLLFYGLSQAGRAISAAASGITNGKARLYGHGITVNDLAIASSHSLAQLEISPSAGSFSQVAKALGSTNFENDTNIGDLWGLLPGLERFPLTGAAISTPLFLNWSQSSAGNVLVDILPLPSSLLYVASDSATAARGSEEEWQAERARVTNYLNRYPSLAGFDFLNPTGPASLRLIGDQRCAITMTCAMRPGESPDDALNRHCVTYLGARFALRALNSNPMPPHPIVIWWAILYTLSMLARYQPDAWAKYVDVSKSPDAIPIEDLLDAALNVLPEAIYRAIVSVV
;
A
#
# COMPACT_ATOMS: atom_id res chain seq x y z
N MET A 1 18.69 -10.89 5.30
CA MET A 1 18.67 -11.23 6.75
C MET A 1 18.82 -10.02 7.66
N LEU A 2 19.86 -9.20 7.55
CA LEU A 2 20.12 -8.08 8.48
C LEU A 2 18.97 -7.06 8.54
N LEU A 3 18.35 -6.72 7.40
CA LEU A 3 17.20 -5.80 7.34
C LEU A 3 16.02 -6.29 8.19
N PHE A 4 15.68 -7.57 8.09
CA PHE A 4 14.63 -8.15 8.92
C PHE A 4 14.97 -8.09 10.42
N TYR A 5 16.20 -8.41 10.80
CA TYR A 5 16.60 -8.31 12.22
C TYR A 5 16.57 -6.86 12.71
N GLY A 6 17.02 -5.89 11.88
CA GLY A 6 16.90 -4.46 12.19
C GLY A 6 15.45 -4.05 12.41
N LEU A 7 14.54 -4.45 11.52
CA LEU A 7 13.11 -4.16 11.64
C LEU A 7 12.49 -4.86 12.87
N SER A 8 12.93 -6.07 13.20
CA SER A 8 12.50 -6.77 14.42
C SER A 8 12.91 -6.03 15.70
N GLN A 9 14.10 -5.41 15.74
CA GLN A 9 14.49 -4.55 16.86
C GLN A 9 13.69 -3.25 16.90
N ALA A 10 13.44 -2.65 15.75
CA ALA A 10 12.57 -1.47 15.63
C ALA A 10 11.15 -1.75 16.14
N GLY A 11 10.60 -2.93 15.85
CA GLY A 11 9.30 -3.35 16.39
C GLY A 11 9.25 -3.39 17.92
N ARG A 12 10.35 -3.78 18.56
CA ARG A 12 10.46 -3.69 20.04
C ARG A 12 10.41 -2.24 20.51
N ALA A 13 11.07 -1.32 19.82
CA ALA A 13 11.04 0.10 20.14
C ALA A 13 9.63 0.69 19.96
N ILE A 14 8.94 0.36 18.87
CA ILE A 14 7.55 0.77 18.61
C ILE A 14 6.63 0.24 19.72
N SER A 15 6.72 -1.04 20.07
CA SER A 15 5.88 -1.64 21.11
C SER A 15 6.18 -1.07 22.50
N ALA A 16 7.44 -0.73 22.78
CA ALA A 16 7.83 -0.08 24.03
C ALA A 16 7.26 1.33 24.12
N ALA A 17 7.36 2.12 23.05
CA ALA A 17 6.80 3.46 22.94
C ALA A 17 5.28 3.44 23.14
N ALA A 18 4.56 2.59 22.43
CA ALA A 18 3.11 2.43 22.54
C ALA A 18 2.63 2.01 23.95
N SER A 19 3.49 1.31 24.71
CA SER A 19 3.15 0.81 26.06
C SER A 19 3.61 1.75 27.18
N GLY A 20 4.30 2.84 26.88
CA GLY A 20 4.92 3.74 27.88
C GLY A 20 6.00 3.04 28.73
N ILE A 21 6.56 1.92 28.24
CA ILE A 21 7.53 1.11 28.99
C ILE A 21 8.93 1.67 28.78
N THR A 22 9.49 2.32 29.81
CA THR A 22 10.84 2.93 29.77
C THR A 22 11.99 2.01 30.12
N ASN A 23 11.75 0.80 30.62
CA ASN A 23 12.77 -0.04 31.28
C ASN A 23 13.14 -1.31 30.49
N GLY A 24 13.07 -1.32 29.16
CA GLY A 24 13.51 -2.47 28.35
C GLY A 24 12.70 -3.77 28.55
N LYS A 25 11.57 -3.71 29.24
CA LYS A 25 10.71 -4.86 29.55
C LYS A 25 9.68 -5.18 28.47
N ALA A 26 9.63 -4.40 27.37
CA ALA A 26 8.81 -4.76 26.21
C ALA A 26 9.39 -6.03 25.57
N ARG A 27 8.94 -7.19 26.05
CA ARG A 27 9.36 -8.48 25.49
C ARG A 27 8.41 -8.89 24.39
N LEU A 28 8.90 -8.90 23.16
CA LEU A 28 8.23 -9.55 22.05
C LEU A 28 8.69 -11.00 21.99
N TYR A 29 7.73 -11.93 21.95
CA TYR A 29 8.01 -13.37 21.90
C TYR A 29 7.64 -13.93 20.53
N GLY A 30 8.53 -14.79 19.99
CA GLY A 30 8.32 -15.41 18.69
C GLY A 30 8.25 -14.41 17.55
N HIS A 31 8.11 -14.89 16.32
CA HIS A 31 7.97 -14.01 15.15
C HIS A 31 6.53 -13.51 14.98
N GLY A 32 5.54 -14.34 15.31
CA GLY A 32 4.12 -14.02 15.16
C GLY A 32 3.66 -14.04 13.70
N ILE A 33 4.43 -14.66 12.83
CA ILE A 33 4.15 -14.85 11.41
C ILE A 33 4.89 -16.09 10.92
N THR A 34 4.29 -16.83 10.00
CA THR A 34 4.87 -18.01 9.34
C THR A 34 4.79 -17.87 7.84
N VAL A 35 5.72 -18.49 7.11
CA VAL A 35 5.64 -18.68 5.67
C VAL A 35 5.12 -20.10 5.45
N ASN A 36 3.99 -20.22 4.77
CA ASN A 36 3.39 -21.51 4.45
C ASN A 36 4.19 -22.16 3.33
N ASP A 37 4.25 -23.48 3.34
CA ASP A 37 4.85 -24.29 2.28
C ASP A 37 6.28 -23.91 1.87
N LEU A 38 7.04 -23.36 2.82
CA LEU A 38 8.42 -22.92 2.59
C LEU A 38 9.29 -24.05 2.00
N ALA A 39 9.01 -25.30 2.34
CA ALA A 39 9.76 -26.46 1.85
C ALA A 39 9.64 -26.67 0.32
N ILE A 40 8.57 -26.22 -0.29
CA ILE A 40 8.34 -26.31 -1.72
C ILE A 40 8.47 -24.97 -2.46
N ALA A 41 9.06 -23.96 -1.81
CA ALA A 41 9.23 -22.62 -2.38
C ALA A 41 9.92 -22.65 -3.76
N SER A 42 10.83 -23.60 -4.01
CA SER A 42 11.52 -23.74 -5.30
C SER A 42 10.61 -24.09 -6.47
N SER A 43 9.39 -24.56 -6.23
CA SER A 43 8.39 -24.95 -7.25
C SER A 43 7.30 -23.87 -7.45
N HIS A 44 7.28 -22.80 -6.63
CA HIS A 44 6.32 -21.72 -6.73
C HIS A 44 6.99 -20.42 -7.22
N SER A 45 6.21 -19.49 -7.71
CA SER A 45 6.71 -18.11 -7.87
C SER A 45 6.80 -17.44 -6.49
N LEU A 46 7.74 -16.50 -6.35
CA LEU A 46 7.87 -15.73 -5.10
C LEU A 46 6.57 -15.03 -4.71
N ALA A 47 5.83 -14.52 -5.71
CA ALA A 47 4.55 -13.85 -5.50
C ALA A 47 3.47 -14.74 -4.88
N GLN A 48 3.55 -16.06 -5.07
CA GLN A 48 2.56 -17.03 -4.59
C GLN A 48 2.87 -17.57 -3.19
N LEU A 49 4.02 -17.22 -2.61
CA LEU A 49 4.30 -17.63 -1.23
C LEU A 49 3.30 -16.99 -0.29
N GLU A 50 2.69 -17.81 0.53
CA GLU A 50 1.66 -17.42 1.48
C GLU A 50 2.25 -17.23 2.87
N ILE A 51 1.71 -16.29 3.60
CA ILE A 51 2.03 -16.03 4.98
C ILE A 51 0.78 -16.11 5.85
N SER A 52 0.95 -16.58 7.06
CA SER A 52 -0.10 -16.63 8.07
C SER A 52 0.36 -15.91 9.32
N PRO A 53 -0.37 -14.89 9.78
CA PRO A 53 -0.09 -14.26 11.07
C PRO A 53 -0.47 -15.19 12.21
N SER A 54 0.27 -15.10 13.30
CA SER A 54 0.03 -15.83 14.53
C SER A 54 0.29 -14.95 15.76
N ALA A 55 0.08 -15.47 16.95
CA ALA A 55 0.44 -14.76 18.17
C ALA A 55 1.96 -14.54 18.24
N GLY A 56 2.42 -13.31 18.50
CA GLY A 56 3.83 -12.98 18.62
C GLY A 56 4.17 -11.54 18.27
N SER A 57 5.45 -11.30 17.96
CA SER A 57 6.00 -9.96 17.74
C SER A 57 5.28 -9.21 16.62
N PHE A 58 5.00 -9.89 15.50
CA PHE A 58 4.30 -9.31 14.35
C PHE A 58 2.94 -8.73 14.73
N SER A 59 2.08 -9.57 15.35
CA SER A 59 0.74 -9.15 15.76
C SER A 59 0.74 -8.08 16.84
N GLN A 60 1.75 -8.08 17.73
CA GLN A 60 1.88 -7.06 18.78
C GLN A 60 2.26 -5.70 18.16
N VAL A 61 3.18 -5.67 17.20
CA VAL A 61 3.56 -4.44 16.48
C VAL A 61 2.40 -3.94 15.62
N ALA A 62 1.70 -4.82 14.90
CA ALA A 62 0.51 -4.45 14.14
C ALA A 62 -0.55 -3.78 15.06
N LYS A 63 -0.82 -4.38 16.22
CA LYS A 63 -1.74 -3.80 17.21
C LYS A 63 -1.25 -2.44 17.74
N ALA A 64 0.03 -2.28 18.04
CA ALA A 64 0.62 -1.03 18.51
C ALA A 64 0.46 0.10 17.48
N LEU A 65 0.53 -0.24 16.19
CA LEU A 65 0.36 0.70 15.07
C LEU A 65 -1.12 0.91 14.67
N GLY A 66 -2.08 0.32 15.37
CA GLY A 66 -3.49 0.36 14.95
C GLY A 66 -3.74 -0.28 13.59
N SER A 67 -2.81 -1.14 13.13
CA SER A 67 -2.90 -1.80 11.84
C SER A 67 -3.90 -2.94 11.87
N THR A 68 -4.56 -3.17 10.74
CA THR A 68 -5.30 -4.41 10.52
C THR A 68 -4.32 -5.57 10.39
N ASN A 69 -4.70 -6.73 10.91
CA ASN A 69 -3.96 -7.97 10.67
C ASN A 69 -4.22 -8.48 9.25
N PHE A 70 -3.27 -9.22 8.70
CA PHE A 70 -3.50 -10.01 7.51
C PHE A 70 -4.48 -11.16 7.82
N GLU A 71 -5.27 -11.52 6.85
CA GLU A 71 -5.97 -12.80 6.88
C GLU A 71 -4.95 -13.94 6.67
N ASN A 72 -5.32 -15.16 7.06
CA ASN A 72 -4.51 -16.33 6.76
C ASN A 72 -4.34 -16.45 5.23
N ASP A 73 -3.19 -16.99 4.83
CA ASP A 73 -2.87 -17.29 3.43
C ASP A 73 -2.80 -16.04 2.53
N THR A 74 -2.28 -14.94 3.09
CA THR A 74 -1.99 -13.73 2.33
C THR A 74 -0.75 -13.93 1.46
N ASN A 75 -0.87 -13.69 0.16
CA ASN A 75 0.22 -13.82 -0.80
C ASN A 75 1.23 -12.65 -0.70
N ILE A 76 2.52 -12.98 -0.85
CA ILE A 76 3.59 -11.95 -0.89
C ILE A 76 3.41 -11.00 -2.06
N GLY A 77 2.95 -11.48 -3.22
CA GLY A 77 2.67 -10.64 -4.38
C GLY A 77 1.62 -9.56 -4.12
N ASP A 78 0.58 -9.87 -3.32
CA ASP A 78 -0.43 -8.89 -2.93
C ASP A 78 0.15 -7.82 -1.99
N LEU A 79 1.01 -8.20 -1.06
CA LEU A 79 1.69 -7.27 -0.15
C LEU A 79 2.70 -6.38 -0.89
N TRP A 80 3.42 -6.94 -1.86
CA TRP A 80 4.39 -6.21 -2.67
C TRP A 80 3.74 -5.02 -3.37
N GLY A 81 2.58 -5.25 -4.00
CA GLY A 81 1.84 -4.22 -4.70
C GLY A 81 1.23 -3.13 -3.79
N LEU A 82 1.22 -3.30 -2.46
CA LEU A 82 0.73 -2.30 -1.53
C LEU A 82 1.81 -1.27 -1.13
N LEU A 83 3.10 -1.57 -1.34
CA LEU A 83 4.17 -0.62 -1.00
C LEU A 83 4.39 0.37 -2.13
N PRO A 84 4.23 1.70 -1.88
CA PRO A 84 4.50 2.70 -2.89
C PRO A 84 5.95 2.63 -3.39
N GLY A 85 6.12 2.65 -4.71
CA GLY A 85 7.40 2.55 -5.40
C GLY A 85 7.72 1.16 -5.94
N LEU A 86 7.24 0.08 -5.28
CA LEU A 86 7.51 -1.29 -5.73
C LEU A 86 6.66 -1.72 -6.93
N GLU A 87 5.61 -0.97 -7.27
CA GLU A 87 4.82 -1.19 -8.48
C GLU A 87 5.63 -1.05 -9.78
N ARG A 88 6.83 -0.46 -9.72
CA ARG A 88 7.74 -0.33 -10.86
C ARG A 88 8.34 -1.67 -11.27
N PHE A 89 8.58 -2.51 -10.30
CA PHE A 89 9.17 -3.83 -10.45
C PHE A 89 8.30 -4.86 -9.72
N PRO A 90 7.14 -5.24 -10.31
CA PRO A 90 6.26 -6.22 -9.71
C PRO A 90 6.91 -7.62 -9.75
N LEU A 91 6.61 -8.44 -8.78
CA LEU A 91 6.98 -9.86 -8.81
C LEU A 91 6.24 -10.58 -9.93
N THR A 92 6.89 -11.58 -10.50
CA THR A 92 6.32 -12.42 -11.56
C THR A 92 5.07 -13.13 -11.06
N GLY A 93 3.95 -12.92 -11.77
CA GLY A 93 2.66 -13.50 -11.42
C GLY A 93 1.90 -12.75 -10.32
N ALA A 94 2.46 -11.66 -9.78
CA ALA A 94 1.72 -10.81 -8.87
C ALA A 94 0.61 -10.03 -9.57
N ALA A 95 -0.50 -9.80 -8.89
CA ALA A 95 -1.51 -8.88 -9.36
C ALA A 95 -0.94 -7.44 -9.29
N ILE A 96 -1.05 -6.70 -10.41
CA ILE A 96 -0.61 -5.31 -10.43
C ILE A 96 -1.56 -4.49 -9.54
N SER A 97 -1.00 -3.95 -8.47
CA SER A 97 -1.66 -2.99 -7.58
C SER A 97 -0.88 -1.68 -7.63
N THR A 98 -1.58 -0.56 -7.75
CA THR A 98 -0.95 0.75 -7.81
C THR A 98 -1.43 1.56 -6.62
N PRO A 99 -0.57 1.90 -5.64
CA PRO A 99 -0.91 2.86 -4.60
C PRO A 99 -1.30 4.20 -5.22
N LEU A 100 -2.41 4.78 -4.78
CA LEU A 100 -2.88 6.06 -5.29
C LEU A 100 -2.36 7.18 -4.40
N PHE A 101 -1.59 8.09 -4.99
CA PHE A 101 -1.11 9.30 -4.32
C PHE A 101 -2.25 10.31 -4.19
N LEU A 102 -2.37 10.93 -3.01
CA LEU A 102 -3.35 11.95 -2.69
C LEU A 102 -2.65 13.27 -2.41
N ASN A 103 -3.01 14.30 -3.16
CA ASN A 103 -2.53 15.64 -2.94
C ASN A 103 -3.70 16.62 -2.92
N TRP A 104 -3.83 17.41 -1.85
CA TRP A 104 -4.85 18.44 -1.82
C TRP A 104 -4.33 19.75 -2.44
N SER A 105 -5.19 20.43 -3.17
CA SER A 105 -4.85 21.66 -3.90
C SER A 105 -5.54 22.91 -3.35
N GLN A 106 -6.76 22.76 -2.87
CA GLN A 106 -7.56 23.86 -2.32
C GLN A 106 -8.46 23.36 -1.21
N SER A 107 -8.81 24.24 -0.29
CA SER A 107 -9.86 24.01 0.69
C SER A 107 -10.89 25.17 0.62
N SER A 108 -12.16 24.83 0.69
CA SER A 108 -13.25 25.78 0.76
C SER A 108 -14.28 25.30 1.79
N ALA A 109 -15.17 26.17 2.23
CA ALA A 109 -16.15 25.95 3.29
C ALA A 109 -16.57 24.47 3.50
N GLY A 110 -15.82 23.75 4.32
CA GLY A 110 -16.14 22.38 4.71
C GLY A 110 -15.62 21.27 3.80
N ASN A 111 -14.92 21.56 2.70
CA ASN A 111 -14.37 20.55 1.78
C ASN A 111 -12.93 20.83 1.36
N VAL A 112 -12.21 19.78 1.04
CA VAL A 112 -10.88 19.79 0.42
C VAL A 112 -10.97 19.24 -0.99
N LEU A 113 -10.35 19.92 -1.96
CA LEU A 113 -10.15 19.39 -3.30
C LEU A 113 -8.88 18.54 -3.31
N VAL A 114 -9.03 17.30 -3.75
CA VAL A 114 -7.96 16.29 -3.69
C VAL A 114 -7.73 15.71 -5.08
N ASP A 115 -6.51 15.81 -5.55
CA ASP A 115 -6.04 15.11 -6.73
C ASP A 115 -5.61 13.69 -6.33
N ILE A 116 -6.17 12.71 -7.01
CA ILE A 116 -5.90 11.28 -6.83
C ILE A 116 -5.26 10.74 -8.10
N LEU A 117 -4.06 10.18 -7.98
CA LEU A 117 -3.26 9.68 -9.10
C LEU A 117 -2.27 8.56 -8.68
N PRO A 118 -1.78 7.74 -9.63
CA PRO A 118 -2.21 7.63 -11.02
C PRO A 118 -3.41 6.69 -11.17
N LEU A 119 -4.33 7.03 -12.05
CA LEU A 119 -5.39 6.14 -12.50
C LEU A 119 -5.10 5.70 -13.94
N PRO A 120 -5.63 4.53 -14.39
CA PRO A 120 -5.49 4.11 -15.77
C PRO A 120 -6.21 5.08 -16.74
N SER A 121 -5.57 5.43 -17.85
CA SER A 121 -6.17 6.29 -18.87
C SER A 121 -7.41 5.68 -19.53
N SER A 122 -7.57 4.35 -19.45
CA SER A 122 -8.78 3.66 -19.92
C SER A 122 -10.08 4.05 -19.20
N LEU A 123 -9.97 4.76 -18.07
CA LEU A 123 -11.12 5.33 -17.36
C LEU A 123 -11.64 6.59 -18.05
N LEU A 124 -10.78 7.30 -18.79
CA LEU A 124 -11.21 8.45 -19.59
C LEU A 124 -12.21 8.01 -20.65
N TYR A 125 -13.26 8.80 -20.80
CA TYR A 125 -14.11 8.70 -21.97
C TYR A 125 -13.36 9.31 -23.17
N VAL A 126 -13.03 8.50 -24.14
CA VAL A 126 -12.54 8.97 -25.44
C VAL A 126 -13.75 9.04 -26.36
N ALA A 127 -14.28 10.25 -26.59
CA ALA A 127 -15.27 10.45 -27.61
C ALA A 127 -14.71 9.99 -28.97
N SER A 128 -15.43 9.15 -29.67
CA SER A 128 -15.04 8.61 -30.98
C SER A 128 -14.88 9.66 -32.08
N ASP A 129 -15.38 10.90 -31.86
CA ASP A 129 -15.28 12.02 -32.77
C ASP A 129 -14.75 13.26 -32.07
N SER A 130 -13.62 13.75 -32.56
CA SER A 130 -12.87 14.88 -32.00
C SER A 130 -13.65 16.24 -31.99
N ALA A 131 -14.75 16.35 -32.67
CA ALA A 131 -15.59 17.58 -32.76
C ALA A 131 -16.61 17.67 -31.61
N THR A 132 -16.96 16.60 -30.94
CA THR A 132 -17.97 16.52 -29.86
C THR A 132 -17.39 16.30 -28.48
N ALA A 133 -16.09 16.12 -28.35
CA ALA A 133 -15.40 15.80 -27.07
C ALA A 133 -15.64 16.82 -25.93
N ALA A 134 -16.09 18.02 -26.24
CA ALA A 134 -16.42 19.06 -25.25
C ALA A 134 -17.87 18.98 -24.73
N ARG A 135 -18.72 18.11 -25.29
CA ARG A 135 -20.15 18.03 -24.96
C ARG A 135 -20.62 16.57 -24.87
N GLY A 136 -20.04 15.80 -23.93
CA GLY A 136 -20.60 14.49 -23.62
C GLY A 136 -22.06 14.58 -23.15
N SER A 137 -22.87 13.56 -23.44
CA SER A 137 -24.21 13.43 -22.89
C SER A 137 -24.18 13.09 -21.39
N GLU A 138 -25.29 13.34 -20.69
CA GLU A 138 -25.43 12.97 -19.30
C GLU A 138 -25.23 11.45 -19.10
N GLU A 139 -25.67 10.61 -20.02
CA GLU A 139 -25.49 9.17 -20.03
C GLU A 139 -24.00 8.78 -20.11
N GLU A 140 -23.22 9.46 -20.96
CA GLU A 140 -21.78 9.25 -21.09
C GLU A 140 -21.04 9.65 -19.81
N TRP A 141 -21.40 10.74 -19.17
CA TRP A 141 -20.83 11.16 -17.88
C TRP A 141 -21.20 10.21 -16.75
N GLN A 142 -22.42 9.68 -16.73
CA GLN A 142 -22.81 8.65 -15.77
C GLN A 142 -21.99 7.37 -15.96
N ALA A 143 -21.81 6.94 -17.21
CA ALA A 143 -20.99 5.76 -17.51
C ALA A 143 -19.52 5.95 -17.13
N GLU A 144 -18.95 7.15 -17.35
CA GLU A 144 -17.59 7.48 -16.91
C GLU A 144 -17.47 7.43 -15.39
N ARG A 145 -18.37 8.10 -14.66
CA ARG A 145 -18.39 8.07 -13.19
C ARG A 145 -18.54 6.65 -12.66
N ALA A 146 -19.39 5.82 -13.26
CA ALA A 146 -19.55 4.43 -12.88
C ALA A 146 -18.24 3.61 -13.03
N ARG A 147 -17.51 3.81 -14.15
CA ARG A 147 -16.20 3.16 -14.34
C ARG A 147 -15.20 3.60 -13.29
N VAL A 148 -15.11 4.91 -13.02
CA VAL A 148 -14.23 5.47 -11.99
C VAL A 148 -14.59 4.93 -10.61
N THR A 149 -15.87 4.95 -10.24
CA THR A 149 -16.34 4.40 -8.96
C THR A 149 -15.98 2.93 -8.82
N ASN A 150 -16.20 2.11 -9.85
CA ASN A 150 -15.83 0.69 -9.84
C ASN A 150 -14.31 0.47 -9.68
N TYR A 151 -13.49 1.35 -10.23
CA TYR A 151 -12.06 1.31 -10.02
C TYR A 151 -11.68 1.70 -8.60
N LEU A 152 -12.21 2.82 -8.09
CA LEU A 152 -11.92 3.36 -6.76
C LEU A 152 -12.47 2.49 -5.63
N ASN A 153 -13.50 1.69 -5.85
CA ASN A 153 -14.02 0.71 -4.88
C ASN A 153 -12.96 -0.33 -4.43
N ARG A 154 -11.86 -0.47 -5.17
CA ARG A 154 -10.71 -1.26 -4.74
C ARG A 154 -9.90 -0.59 -3.61
N TYR A 155 -10.17 0.69 -3.35
CA TYR A 155 -9.52 1.53 -2.34
C TYR A 155 -10.56 1.99 -1.32
N PRO A 156 -10.93 1.16 -0.35
CA PRO A 156 -12.06 1.44 0.54
C PRO A 156 -11.91 2.73 1.34
N SER A 157 -10.67 3.14 1.60
CA SER A 157 -10.38 4.41 2.27
C SER A 157 -10.87 5.64 1.51
N LEU A 158 -11.16 5.51 0.20
CA LEU A 158 -11.70 6.58 -0.63
C LEU A 158 -13.23 6.62 -0.67
N ALA A 159 -13.93 5.77 0.08
CA ALA A 159 -15.40 5.71 0.11
C ALA A 159 -16.08 7.02 0.58
N GLY A 160 -15.32 7.91 1.26
CA GLY A 160 -15.80 9.23 1.67
C GLY A 160 -15.47 10.37 0.73
N PHE A 161 -15.03 10.06 -0.51
CA PHE A 161 -14.73 11.08 -1.52
C PHE A 161 -15.88 11.19 -2.54
N ASP A 162 -16.24 12.41 -2.86
CA ASP A 162 -17.29 12.72 -3.83
C ASP A 162 -16.71 13.30 -5.12
N PHE A 163 -17.40 13.08 -6.23
CA PHE A 163 -17.05 13.76 -7.47
C PHE A 163 -17.20 15.27 -7.33
N LEU A 164 -16.23 16.04 -7.85
CA LEU A 164 -16.27 17.49 -7.86
C LEU A 164 -17.54 18.01 -8.55
N ASN A 165 -17.98 17.33 -9.60
CA ASN A 165 -19.24 17.59 -10.28
C ASN A 165 -20.11 16.32 -10.25
N PRO A 166 -21.12 16.24 -9.38
CA PRO A 166 -21.95 15.05 -9.23
C PRO A 166 -22.80 14.72 -10.46
N THR A 167 -23.12 15.70 -11.29
CA THR A 167 -24.00 15.55 -12.47
C THR A 167 -23.23 15.67 -13.80
N GLY A 168 -21.97 16.15 -13.77
CA GLY A 168 -21.13 16.33 -14.94
C GLY A 168 -20.08 15.23 -15.11
N PRO A 169 -19.06 15.48 -15.95
CA PRO A 169 -17.95 14.57 -16.15
C PRO A 169 -17.14 14.35 -14.85
N ALA A 170 -16.42 13.24 -14.77
CA ALA A 170 -15.66 12.84 -13.59
C ALA A 170 -14.42 13.71 -13.29
N SER A 171 -14.16 14.76 -14.06
CA SER A 171 -12.98 15.65 -13.90
C SER A 171 -11.64 14.91 -14.01
N LEU A 172 -11.59 13.92 -14.90
CA LEU A 172 -10.36 13.19 -15.22
C LEU A 172 -9.47 14.05 -16.13
N ARG A 173 -8.14 14.02 -15.90
CA ARG A 173 -7.14 14.67 -16.74
C ARG A 173 -5.95 13.76 -17.00
N LEU A 174 -5.44 13.76 -18.22
CA LEU A 174 -4.22 13.02 -18.57
C LEU A 174 -3.01 13.61 -17.82
N ILE A 175 -2.15 12.74 -17.31
CA ILE A 175 -0.87 13.06 -16.66
C ILE A 175 0.32 12.33 -17.30
N GLY A 176 0.08 11.60 -18.39
CA GLY A 176 1.05 10.83 -19.17
C GLY A 176 0.34 9.91 -20.14
N ASP A 177 1.09 9.15 -20.92
CA ASP A 177 0.55 8.36 -22.05
C ASP A 177 -0.54 7.33 -21.67
N GLN A 178 -0.46 6.76 -20.47
CA GLN A 178 -1.40 5.72 -20.01
C GLN A 178 -1.97 6.00 -18.62
N ARG A 179 -1.82 7.22 -18.11
CA ARG A 179 -2.21 7.59 -16.76
C ARG A 179 -3.04 8.84 -16.74
N CYS A 180 -3.99 8.89 -15.83
CA CYS A 180 -4.76 10.10 -15.57
C CYS A 180 -4.82 10.37 -14.05
N ALA A 181 -5.24 11.58 -13.72
CA ALA A 181 -5.60 12.00 -12.38
C ALA A 181 -7.08 12.35 -12.35
N ILE A 182 -7.68 12.23 -11.18
CA ILE A 182 -9.02 12.73 -10.91
C ILE A 182 -8.97 13.74 -9.77
N THR A 183 -9.77 14.80 -9.86
CA THR A 183 -9.99 15.71 -8.74
C THR A 183 -11.34 15.36 -8.09
N MET A 184 -11.30 15.08 -6.79
CA MET A 184 -12.46 14.74 -5.97
C MET A 184 -12.57 15.69 -4.78
N THR A 185 -13.68 15.66 -4.08
CA THR A 185 -13.88 16.39 -2.81
C THR A 185 -13.87 15.46 -1.64
N CYS A 186 -13.22 15.89 -0.53
CA CYS A 186 -13.26 15.22 0.75
C CYS A 186 -13.85 16.17 1.79
N ALA A 187 -14.86 15.73 2.53
CA ALA A 187 -15.49 16.54 3.56
C ALA A 187 -14.59 16.71 4.79
N MET A 188 -14.45 17.95 5.27
CA MET A 188 -13.79 18.28 6.53
C MET A 188 -14.80 18.29 7.69
N ARG A 189 -14.36 17.87 8.85
CA ARG A 189 -15.11 18.06 10.10
C ARG A 189 -14.93 19.51 10.60
N PRO A 190 -15.86 20.03 11.41
CA PRO A 190 -15.69 21.37 12.00
C PRO A 190 -14.35 21.48 12.74
N GLY A 191 -13.54 22.50 12.38
CA GLY A 191 -12.23 22.74 12.99
C GLY A 191 -11.08 21.84 12.52
N GLU A 192 -11.34 20.95 11.58
CA GLU A 192 -10.33 20.05 11.02
C GLU A 192 -9.49 20.79 9.95
N SER A 193 -8.20 20.51 9.91
CA SER A 193 -7.33 20.98 8.83
C SER A 193 -7.49 20.08 7.58
N PRO A 194 -7.14 20.58 6.37
CA PRO A 194 -7.11 19.76 5.17
C PRO A 194 -6.24 18.50 5.31
N ASP A 195 -5.12 18.64 6.00
CA ASP A 195 -4.20 17.53 6.26
C ASP A 195 -4.82 16.46 7.15
N ASP A 196 -5.53 16.88 8.22
CA ASP A 196 -6.20 15.93 9.11
C ASP A 196 -7.35 15.21 8.39
N ALA A 197 -8.10 15.93 7.56
CA ALA A 197 -9.16 15.34 6.75
C ALA A 197 -8.63 14.23 5.85
N LEU A 198 -7.50 14.47 5.16
CA LEU A 198 -6.88 13.45 4.31
C LEU A 198 -6.26 12.29 5.11
N ASN A 199 -5.64 12.57 6.24
CA ASN A 199 -4.99 11.54 7.07
C ASN A 199 -5.98 10.48 7.57
N ARG A 200 -7.28 10.77 7.59
CA ARG A 200 -8.33 9.77 7.88
C ARG A 200 -8.50 8.71 6.78
N HIS A 201 -8.07 9.03 5.56
CA HIS A 201 -8.35 8.27 4.35
C HIS A 201 -7.09 7.71 3.67
N CYS A 202 -5.92 7.91 4.24
CA CYS A 202 -4.67 7.52 3.61
C CYS A 202 -3.65 7.04 4.61
N VAL A 203 -2.64 6.35 4.11
CA VAL A 203 -1.41 6.06 4.86
C VAL A 203 -0.35 7.08 4.46
N THR A 204 0.42 7.55 5.44
CA THR A 204 1.59 8.38 5.16
C THR A 204 2.79 7.49 4.94
N TYR A 205 3.44 7.64 3.78
CA TYR A 205 4.61 6.88 3.39
C TYR A 205 5.64 7.84 2.77
N LEU A 206 6.84 7.93 3.35
CA LEU A 206 7.89 8.89 2.97
C LEU A 206 7.41 10.35 2.86
N GLY A 207 6.54 10.76 3.77
CA GLY A 207 5.98 12.12 3.78
C GLY A 207 4.90 12.40 2.74
N ALA A 208 4.57 11.43 1.89
CA ALA A 208 3.47 11.49 0.94
C ALA A 208 2.26 10.67 1.42
N ARG A 209 1.08 10.97 0.89
CA ARG A 209 -0.17 10.31 1.27
C ARG A 209 -0.62 9.37 0.18
N PHE A 210 -0.99 8.15 0.57
CA PHE A 210 -1.43 7.12 -0.37
C PHE A 210 -2.71 6.45 0.12
N ALA A 211 -3.65 6.26 -0.80
CA ALA A 211 -4.68 5.26 -0.65
C ALA A 211 -4.13 3.92 -1.16
N LEU A 212 -4.19 2.92 -0.32
CA LEU A 212 -3.78 1.56 -0.67
C LEU A 212 -5.01 0.71 -1.00
N ARG A 213 -4.81 -0.25 -1.89
CA ARG A 213 -5.86 -1.21 -2.23
C ARG A 213 -6.23 -2.05 -1.00
N ALA A 214 -7.48 -2.47 -0.93
CA ALA A 214 -7.91 -3.48 0.05
C ALA A 214 -7.09 -4.77 -0.12
N LEU A 215 -6.70 -5.34 1.01
CA LEU A 215 -6.10 -6.66 1.07
C LEU A 215 -7.17 -7.63 1.55
N ASN A 216 -7.52 -8.60 0.69
CA ASN A 216 -8.58 -9.57 0.95
C ASN A 216 -9.93 -8.90 1.25
N SER A 217 -10.68 -9.38 2.24
CA SER A 217 -11.96 -8.82 2.67
C SER A 217 -11.82 -7.61 3.62
N ASN A 218 -10.59 -7.25 4.02
CA ASN A 218 -10.35 -6.20 4.99
C ASN A 218 -10.46 -4.80 4.34
N PRO A 219 -11.37 -3.94 4.78
CA PRO A 219 -11.57 -2.62 4.19
C PRO A 219 -10.43 -1.63 4.48
N MET A 220 -9.62 -1.89 5.51
CA MET A 220 -8.48 -1.03 5.84
C MET A 220 -7.18 -1.71 5.45
N PRO A 221 -6.29 -1.03 4.72
CA PRO A 221 -4.98 -1.58 4.39
C PRO A 221 -4.12 -1.72 5.65
N PRO A 222 -3.21 -2.69 5.67
CA PRO A 222 -2.23 -2.80 6.75
C PRO A 222 -1.29 -1.59 6.78
N HIS A 223 -0.75 -1.28 7.96
CA HIS A 223 0.27 -0.24 8.10
C HIS A 223 1.55 -0.62 7.30
N PRO A 224 2.21 0.33 6.60
CA PRO A 224 3.39 0.04 5.77
C PRO A 224 4.50 -0.74 6.49
N ILE A 225 4.79 -0.44 7.76
CA ILE A 225 5.76 -1.21 8.57
C ILE A 225 5.38 -2.68 8.67
N VAL A 226 4.09 -2.98 8.79
CA VAL A 226 3.59 -4.36 8.90
C VAL A 226 3.76 -5.09 7.57
N ILE A 227 3.54 -4.41 6.45
CA ILE A 227 3.78 -4.94 5.09
C ILE A 227 5.29 -5.21 4.90
N TRP A 228 6.15 -4.25 5.21
CA TRP A 228 7.61 -4.42 5.18
C TRP A 228 8.08 -5.59 6.02
N TRP A 229 7.51 -5.74 7.23
CA TRP A 229 7.85 -6.85 8.12
C TRP A 229 7.57 -8.20 7.47
N ALA A 230 6.37 -8.36 6.91
CA ALA A 230 5.97 -9.61 6.29
C ALA A 230 6.84 -9.98 5.10
N ILE A 231 7.13 -9.04 4.20
CA ILE A 231 7.97 -9.27 3.03
C ILE A 231 9.41 -9.60 3.46
N LEU A 232 10.04 -8.79 4.29
CA LEU A 232 11.42 -9.01 4.73
C LEU A 232 11.57 -10.29 5.57
N TYR A 233 10.55 -10.63 6.36
CA TYR A 233 10.50 -11.91 7.06
C TYR A 233 10.54 -13.08 6.07
N THR A 234 9.68 -13.06 5.06
CA THR A 234 9.62 -14.13 4.04
C THR A 234 10.94 -14.29 3.31
N LEU A 235 11.54 -13.18 2.82
CA LEU A 235 12.85 -13.22 2.17
C LEU A 235 13.95 -13.73 3.11
N SER A 236 13.89 -13.37 4.39
CA SER A 236 14.82 -13.85 5.41
C SER A 236 14.67 -15.36 5.67
N MET A 237 13.45 -15.89 5.67
CA MET A 237 13.18 -17.32 5.84
C MET A 237 13.65 -18.13 4.63
N LEU A 238 13.40 -17.64 3.41
CA LEU A 238 13.93 -18.22 2.17
C LEU A 238 15.45 -18.29 2.20
N ALA A 239 16.12 -17.18 2.45
CA ALA A 239 17.59 -17.11 2.47
C ALA A 239 18.22 -18.03 3.54
N ARG A 240 17.50 -18.30 4.63
CA ARG A 240 18.01 -19.10 5.74
C ARG A 240 17.72 -20.58 5.61
N TYR A 241 16.51 -20.92 5.19
CA TYR A 241 16.02 -22.29 5.25
C TYR A 241 15.84 -22.94 3.89
N GLN A 242 15.89 -22.16 2.80
CA GLN A 242 15.79 -22.62 1.42
C GLN A 242 16.87 -21.94 0.55
N PRO A 243 18.16 -22.12 0.88
CA PRO A 243 19.25 -21.40 0.20
C PRO A 243 19.29 -21.66 -1.32
N ASP A 244 18.93 -22.88 -1.77
CA ASP A 244 18.88 -23.22 -3.18
C ASP A 244 17.76 -22.48 -3.93
N ALA A 245 16.58 -22.35 -3.30
CA ALA A 245 15.47 -21.56 -3.83
C ALA A 245 15.84 -20.06 -3.83
N TRP A 246 16.42 -19.59 -2.75
CA TRP A 246 16.90 -18.20 -2.66
C TRP A 246 17.91 -17.87 -3.76
N ALA A 247 18.91 -18.74 -3.97
CA ALA A 247 19.92 -18.54 -5.01
C ALA A 247 19.30 -18.44 -6.42
N LYS A 248 18.21 -19.21 -6.68
CA LYS A 248 17.48 -19.12 -7.94
C LYS A 248 16.75 -17.79 -8.08
N TYR A 249 16.09 -17.31 -7.02
CA TYR A 249 15.32 -16.05 -7.07
C TYR A 249 16.20 -14.81 -7.29
N VAL A 250 17.42 -14.81 -6.74
CA VAL A 250 18.33 -13.65 -6.87
C VAL A 250 19.31 -13.75 -8.06
N ASP A 251 19.27 -14.82 -8.83
CA ASP A 251 20.11 -14.98 -10.01
C ASP A 251 19.53 -14.16 -11.18
N VAL A 252 20.12 -13.00 -11.44
CA VAL A 252 19.69 -12.07 -12.49
C VAL A 252 19.66 -12.71 -13.88
N SER A 253 20.46 -13.77 -14.11
CA SER A 253 20.49 -14.47 -15.39
C SER A 253 19.35 -15.46 -15.57
N LYS A 254 18.64 -15.83 -14.50
CA LYS A 254 17.65 -16.92 -14.50
C LYS A 254 16.28 -16.51 -13.94
N SER A 255 16.24 -15.49 -13.11
CA SER A 255 15.00 -15.10 -12.42
C SER A 255 14.57 -13.69 -12.82
N PRO A 256 13.33 -13.53 -13.31
CA PRO A 256 12.75 -12.19 -13.50
C PRO A 256 12.49 -11.47 -12.18
N ASP A 257 12.46 -12.18 -11.04
CA ASP A 257 12.24 -11.60 -9.72
C ASP A 257 13.52 -11.05 -9.07
N ALA A 258 14.69 -11.28 -9.66
CA ALA A 258 15.96 -10.83 -9.11
C ALA A 258 16.05 -9.30 -9.01
N ILE A 259 15.66 -8.59 -10.08
CA ILE A 259 15.64 -7.11 -10.09
C ILE A 259 14.60 -6.56 -9.10
N PRO A 260 13.33 -7.05 -9.05
CA PRO A 260 12.39 -6.69 -7.99
C PRO A 260 12.94 -6.85 -6.57
N ILE A 261 13.61 -7.97 -6.29
CA ILE A 261 14.19 -8.23 -4.97
C ILE A 261 15.31 -7.22 -4.64
N GLU A 262 16.19 -6.95 -5.59
CA GLU A 262 17.28 -5.97 -5.43
C GLU A 262 16.73 -4.57 -5.16
N ASP A 263 15.77 -4.11 -5.98
CA ASP A 263 15.10 -2.81 -5.82
C ASP A 263 14.40 -2.70 -4.44
N LEU A 264 13.70 -3.75 -4.00
CA LEU A 264 13.09 -3.79 -2.67
C LEU A 264 14.13 -3.67 -1.56
N LEU A 265 15.25 -4.38 -1.65
CA LEU A 265 16.28 -4.35 -0.61
C LEU A 265 16.95 -2.97 -0.53
N ASP A 266 17.19 -2.33 -1.67
CA ASP A 266 17.71 -0.96 -1.75
C ASP A 266 16.68 0.05 -1.22
N ALA A 267 15.41 -0.10 -1.61
CA ALA A 267 14.32 0.72 -1.07
C ALA A 267 14.21 0.58 0.46
N ALA A 268 14.36 -0.63 1.00
CA ALA A 268 14.30 -0.86 2.45
C ALA A 268 15.35 -0.05 3.23
N LEU A 269 16.57 0.08 2.70
CA LEU A 269 17.64 0.86 3.33
C LEU A 269 17.30 2.35 3.41
N ASN A 270 16.59 2.87 2.43
CA ASN A 270 16.22 4.28 2.34
C ASN A 270 14.91 4.59 3.07
N VAL A 271 13.95 3.67 3.03
CA VAL A 271 12.58 3.88 3.53
C VAL A 271 12.44 3.57 5.02
N LEU A 272 12.99 2.42 5.47
CA LEU A 272 12.73 1.92 6.82
C LEU A 272 13.17 2.85 7.95
N PRO A 273 14.32 3.54 7.89
CA PRO A 273 14.72 4.43 8.97
C PRO A 273 13.68 5.53 9.27
N GLU A 274 13.19 6.19 8.24
CA GLU A 274 12.17 7.23 8.37
C GLU A 274 10.80 6.65 8.76
N ALA A 275 10.40 5.54 8.16
CA ALA A 275 9.14 4.88 8.48
C ALA A 275 9.09 4.39 9.94
N ILE A 276 10.19 3.85 10.46
CA ILE A 276 10.33 3.43 11.87
C ILE A 276 10.24 4.64 12.79
N TYR A 277 10.96 5.72 12.48
CA TYR A 277 10.90 6.96 13.27
C TYR A 277 9.47 7.49 13.38
N ARG A 278 8.77 7.62 12.24
CA ARG A 278 7.37 8.05 12.21
C ARG A 278 6.44 7.11 12.96
N ALA A 279 6.65 5.80 12.84
CA ALA A 279 5.87 4.81 13.58
C ALA A 279 6.05 4.95 15.09
N ILE A 280 7.28 5.19 15.57
CA ILE A 280 7.53 5.45 17.00
C ILE A 280 6.82 6.72 17.45
N VAL A 281 6.94 7.82 16.69
CA VAL A 281 6.33 9.10 17.04
C VAL A 281 4.80 9.02 17.04
N SER A 282 4.20 8.23 16.16
CA SER A 282 2.74 8.11 16.05
C SER A 282 2.08 7.33 17.19
N VAL A 283 2.85 6.57 17.98
CA VAL A 283 2.32 5.73 19.06
C VAL A 283 2.61 6.28 20.47
N VAL A 284 3.33 7.41 20.56
CA VAL A 284 3.59 8.17 21.80
C VAL A 284 2.50 9.21 22.01
#